data_cbbdd1f1756313fb9b88a17ee8bab5a8
#
_entry.id   cbbdd1f1756313fb9b88a17ee8bab5a8
#
_cell.length_a   1.000
_cell.length_b   1.000
_cell.length_c   1.000
_cell.angle_alpha   90.00
_cell.angle_beta   90.00
_cell.angle_gamma   90.00
#
_symmetry.space_group_name_H-M   'P 1'
#
loop_
_entity.id
_entity.type
_entity.pdbx_description
1 polymer ?
#
loop_
_entity_poly.entity_id
_entity_poly.type
_entity_poly.pdbx_seq_one_letter_code
_entity_poly.pdbx_strand_id
1 'polypeptide(L)' 'MSRPTLYIAITNHGFGHAVRVSSVAAKIQELNPEILLIITTTAPRSLLESYIPGDFIHRPRAFDVGVVQSDSLNM' A
#
# COMPACT_ATOMS: atom_id res chain seq x y z
N MET A 1 -22.76 -3.48 -2.55
CA MET A 1 -21.82 -2.68 -3.11
C MET A 1 -20.48 -3.04 -2.74
N SER A 2 -19.55 -2.97 -3.63
CA SER A 2 -18.21 -3.33 -3.29
C SER A 2 -17.48 -2.19 -2.69
N ARG A 3 -16.51 -2.48 -1.86
CA ARG A 3 -15.64 -1.47 -1.31
C ARG A 3 -14.60 -1.11 -2.33
N PRO A 4 -14.25 0.13 -2.43
CA PRO A 4 -13.12 0.50 -3.29
C PRO A 4 -11.84 -0.12 -2.72
N THR A 5 -11.00 -0.61 -3.59
CA THR A 5 -9.76 -1.27 -3.20
C THR A 5 -8.58 -0.61 -3.90
N LEU A 6 -7.57 -0.29 -3.13
CA LEU A 6 -6.34 0.27 -3.67
C LEU A 6 -5.22 -0.71 -3.43
N TYR A 7 -4.60 -1.14 -4.49
CA TYR A 7 -3.51 -2.10 -4.41
C TYR A 7 -2.21 -1.34 -4.59
N ILE A 8 -1.34 -1.38 -3.60
CA ILE A 8 -0.10 -0.64 -3.61
C ILE A 8 1.07 -1.60 -3.59
N ALA A 9 1.96 -1.46 -4.54
CA ALA A 9 3.16 -2.28 -4.58
C ALA A 9 4.35 -1.37 -4.35
N ILE A 10 5.17 -1.69 -3.35
CA ILE A 10 6.30 -0.86 -2.99
C ILE A 10 7.57 -1.64 -3.28
N THR A 11 8.41 -1.09 -4.13
CA THR A 11 9.65 -1.76 -4.50
C THR A 11 10.61 -1.73 -3.34
N ASN A 12 11.56 -2.63 -3.37
CA ASN A 12 12.50 -2.76 -2.29
C ASN A 12 13.67 -1.84 -2.48
N HIS A 13 13.46 -0.57 -2.35
CA HIS A 13 14.50 0.42 -2.54
C HIS A 13 14.76 1.18 -1.25
N GLY A 14 14.63 0.53 -0.14
CA GLY A 14 14.91 1.16 1.13
C GLY A 14 13.65 1.64 1.79
N PHE A 15 13.81 2.03 3.05
CA PHE A 15 12.64 2.34 3.85
C PHE A 15 12.09 3.73 3.59
N GLY A 16 12.91 4.62 3.03
CA GLY A 16 12.40 5.96 2.74
C GLY A 16 11.23 5.94 1.78
N HIS A 17 11.30 5.06 0.78
CA HIS A 17 10.22 4.95 -0.17
C HIS A 17 8.98 4.37 0.50
N ALA A 18 9.17 3.38 1.35
CA ALA A 18 8.05 2.78 2.05
C ALA A 18 7.38 3.79 2.97
N VAL A 19 8.15 4.62 3.63
CA VAL A 19 7.61 5.65 4.52
C VAL A 19 6.76 6.63 3.71
N ARG A 20 7.28 7.07 2.57
CA ARG A 20 6.55 8.04 1.78
C ARG A 20 5.24 7.45 1.25
N VAL A 21 5.28 6.23 0.75
CA VAL A 21 4.09 5.62 0.20
C VAL A 21 3.08 5.33 1.31
N SER A 22 3.56 4.93 2.48
CA SER A 22 2.67 4.66 3.60
C SER A 22 1.97 5.94 4.05
N SER A 23 2.67 7.05 4.02
CA SER A 23 2.06 8.32 4.39
C SER A 23 0.96 8.71 3.41
N VAL A 24 1.19 8.47 2.12
CA VAL A 24 0.18 8.75 1.11
C VAL A 24 -1.01 7.82 1.30
N ALA A 25 -0.74 6.55 1.58
CA ALA A 25 -1.81 5.59 1.77
C ALA A 25 -2.67 5.96 2.97
N ALA A 26 -2.02 6.43 4.03
CA ALA A 26 -2.75 6.86 5.22
C ALA A 26 -3.67 8.03 4.90
N LYS A 27 -3.19 8.95 4.08
CA LYS A 27 -4.00 10.10 3.72
C LYS A 27 -5.19 9.67 2.87
N ILE A 28 -4.98 8.75 1.96
CA ILE A 28 -6.07 8.25 1.13
C ILE A 28 -7.10 7.55 2.02
N GLN A 29 -6.64 6.80 3.00
CA GLN A 29 -7.55 6.11 3.89
C GLN A 29 -8.34 7.10 4.74
N GLU A 30 -7.69 8.18 5.13
CA GLU A 30 -8.36 9.21 5.91
C GLU A 30 -9.46 9.88 5.09
N LEU A 31 -9.21 10.13 3.82
CA LEU A 31 -10.18 10.77 2.97
C LEU A 31 -11.28 9.82 2.53
N ASN A 32 -11.00 8.54 2.54
CA ASN A 32 -11.98 7.56 2.11
C ASN A 32 -11.91 6.35 3.05
N PRO A 33 -12.59 6.44 4.20
CA PRO A 33 -12.43 5.38 5.22
C PRO A 33 -12.90 4.01 4.78
N GLU A 34 -13.67 3.94 3.71
CA GLU A 34 -14.14 2.65 3.24
C GLU A 34 -13.17 1.95 2.33
N ILE A 35 -12.07 2.61 1.97
CA ILE A 35 -11.17 2.01 1.01
C ILE A 35 -10.43 0.84 1.64
N LEU A 36 -10.26 -0.21 0.89
CA LEU A 36 -9.47 -1.34 1.33
C LEU A 36 -8.06 -1.19 0.77
N LEU A 37 -7.08 -1.13 1.65
CA LEU A 37 -5.69 -1.00 1.22
C LEU A 37 -5.03 -2.37 1.22
N ILE A 38 -4.40 -2.72 0.12
CA ILE A 38 -3.61 -3.95 0.03
C ILE A 38 -2.20 -3.52 -0.36
N ILE A 39 -1.24 -3.79 0.53
CA ILE A 39 0.12 -3.32 0.32
C ILE A 39 1.07 -4.49 0.19
N THR A 40 1.73 -4.57 -0.94
CA THR A 40 2.71 -5.61 -1.21
C THR A 40 4.09 -5.01 -1.09
N THR A 41 4.87 -5.48 -0.14
CA THR A 41 6.19 -4.95 0.10
C THR A 41 6.94 -5.86 1.05
N THR A 42 8.26 -5.84 1.00
CA THR A 42 9.07 -6.56 1.98
C THR A 42 9.38 -5.69 3.18
N ALA A 43 8.97 -4.45 3.20
CA ALA A 43 9.17 -3.62 4.37
C ALA A 43 8.41 -4.23 5.56
N PRO A 44 8.89 -4.04 6.78
CA PRO A 44 8.25 -4.66 7.92
C PRO A 44 6.86 -4.09 8.16
N ARG A 45 5.97 -4.97 8.60
CA ARG A 45 4.61 -4.52 8.87
C ARG A 45 4.58 -3.43 9.94
N SER A 46 5.50 -3.49 10.89
CA SER A 46 5.52 -2.48 11.94
C SER A 46 5.75 -1.09 11.37
N LEU A 47 6.53 -1.00 10.31
CA LEU A 47 6.73 0.28 9.68
C LEU A 47 5.44 0.78 9.05
N LEU A 48 4.74 -0.10 8.39
CA LEU A 48 3.47 0.29 7.77
C LEU A 48 2.47 0.70 8.83
N GLU A 49 2.42 -0.03 9.93
CA GLU A 49 1.48 0.28 10.99
C GLU A 49 1.80 1.59 11.68
N SER A 50 3.05 2.02 11.63
CA SER A 50 3.42 3.29 12.22
C SER A 50 2.81 4.46 11.47
N TYR A 51 2.52 4.28 10.20
CA TYR A 51 2.04 5.38 9.38
C TYR A 51 0.58 5.22 8.98
N ILE A 52 0.07 4.01 8.94
CA ILE A 52 -1.30 3.77 8.50
C ILE A 52 -2.12 3.37 9.72
N PRO A 53 -2.95 4.28 10.21
CA PRO A 53 -3.67 4.00 11.46
C PRO A 53 -4.82 3.04 11.31
N GLY A 54 -5.35 2.89 10.14
CA GLY A 54 -6.49 2.00 9.94
C GLY A 54 -6.07 0.63 9.47
N ASP A 55 -7.03 -0.15 9.03
CA ASP A 55 -6.74 -1.50 8.60
C ASP A 55 -6.16 -1.56 7.21
N PHE A 56 -5.33 -2.52 6.97
CA PHE A 56 -4.81 -2.78 5.64
C PHE A 56 -4.36 -4.21 5.58
N ILE A 57 -4.25 -4.73 4.37
CA ILE A 57 -3.74 -6.08 4.14
C ILE A 57 -2.30 -5.95 3.69
N HIS A 58 -1.40 -6.64 4.37
CA HIS A 58 0.02 -6.60 4.02
C HIS A 58 0.41 -7.94 3.41
N ARG A 59 0.93 -7.89 2.20
CA ARG A 59 1.46 -9.08 1.54
C ARG A 59 2.97 -8.95 1.51
N PRO A 60 3.66 -9.66 2.41
CA PRO A 60 5.11 -9.48 2.55
C PRO A 60 5.85 -10.23 1.47
N ARG A 61 5.93 -9.67 0.31
CA ARG A 61 6.67 -10.28 -0.79
C ARG A 61 7.33 -9.20 -1.62
N ALA A 62 8.42 -9.59 -2.23
CA ALA A 62 9.09 -8.72 -3.16
C ALA A 62 8.48 -8.92 -4.52
N PHE A 63 8.59 -7.94 -5.37
CA PHE A 63 8.15 -8.11 -6.72
C PHE A 63 9.18 -7.47 -7.64
N ASP A 64 9.18 -7.93 -8.86
CA ASP A 64 10.18 -7.49 -9.79
C ASP A 64 9.89 -6.14 -10.29
N VAL A 65 10.95 -5.46 -10.58
CA VAL A 65 10.83 -4.23 -11.21
C VAL A 65 10.23 -4.40 -12.54
N GLY A 66 9.50 -3.64 -13.01
CA GLY A 66 8.90 -3.78 -14.28
C GLY A 66 7.54 -4.36 -14.26
N VAL A 67 7.17 -4.92 -13.20
CA VAL A 67 5.85 -5.36 -13.10
C VAL A 67 4.98 -4.20 -12.93
N VAL A 68 4.16 -3.91 -13.83
CA VAL A 68 3.38 -2.80 -13.73
C VAL A 68 2.04 -3.17 -13.45
N GLN A 69 1.49 -2.63 -12.54
CA GLN A 69 0.32 -2.99 -12.13
C GLN A 69 -0.65 -2.00 -12.32
N SER A 70 -0.63 -1.28 -13.22
CA SER A 70 -1.56 -0.22 -13.39
C SER A 70 -2.92 -0.67 -13.62
N ASP A 71 -3.06 -1.85 -14.03
CA ASP A 71 -4.37 -2.22 -14.32
C ASP A 71 -5.20 -2.25 -13.13
N SER A 72 -4.65 -2.42 -12.01
CA SER A 72 -5.48 -2.41 -10.86
C SER A 72 -6.11 -1.08 -10.66
N LEU A 73 -5.60 -0.08 -11.31
CA LEU A 73 -6.15 1.16 -11.11
C LEU A 73 -7.08 1.48 -12.12
N ASN A 74 -7.02 0.81 -13.13
CA ASN A 74 -7.82 1.19 -14.05
C ASN A 74 -8.98 0.63 -13.98
N MET A 75 -9.27 0.24 -13.34
CA MET A 75 -10.39 -0.23 -13.26
C MET A 75 -11.29 0.37 -13.79
#